data_d66d5685af18e179d8ecd97ed7d068ba
#
_entry.id   d66d5685af18e179d8ecd97ed7d068ba
#
_cell.length_a   1.000
_cell.length_b   1.000
_cell.length_c   1.000
_cell.angle_alpha   90.00
_cell.angle_beta   90.00
_cell.angle_gamma   90.00
#
_symmetry.space_group_name_H-M   'P 1'
#
loop_
_entity.id
_entity.type
_entity.pdbx_description
1 polymer ?
#
loop_
_entity_poly.entity_id
_entity_poly.type
_entity_poly.pdbx_seq_one_letter_code
_entity_poly.pdbx_strand_id
1 'polypeptide(L)'
;PLSMSRWDWLISKSMNDISLRNSQAGFDSCAWRKLLNSPDTLRQRITLALSEILVISINGLVNGGGWKAFAAANYLDMLEANCFGNYRDLLQKVSTSSAMSLYLTFRGNTKYNASTGALPDENYARELMQLFSIGLLQLNPDGTPVLRDGVEQETYTLDDITGLARVF
;
A
#
# COMPACT_ATOMS: atom_id res chain seq x y z
N PRO A 1 -17.58 19.55 -8.24
CA PRO A 1 -17.56 18.81 -6.99
C PRO A 1 -16.86 17.47 -7.22
N LEU A 2 -15.89 17.15 -6.39
CA LEU A 2 -15.28 15.84 -6.41
C LEU A 2 -16.40 14.80 -6.23
N SER A 3 -16.37 13.74 -6.99
CA SER A 3 -17.33 12.64 -6.80
C SER A 3 -17.21 12.08 -5.39
N MET A 4 -18.32 11.59 -4.85
CA MET A 4 -18.37 10.95 -3.52
C MET A 4 -17.22 9.97 -3.36
N SER A 5 -16.52 10.00 -2.21
CA SER A 5 -15.45 9.06 -1.89
C SER A 5 -15.96 7.61 -1.90
N ARG A 6 -15.05 6.65 -2.00
CA ARG A 6 -15.42 5.22 -1.89
C ARG A 6 -15.90 4.90 -0.49
N TRP A 7 -15.28 5.52 0.50
CA TRP A 7 -15.67 5.40 1.90
C TRP A 7 -17.10 5.87 2.14
N ASP A 8 -17.45 7.09 1.70
CA ASP A 8 -18.81 7.65 1.90
C ASP A 8 -19.86 6.85 1.14
N TRP A 9 -19.51 6.34 -0.04
CA TRP A 9 -20.43 5.48 -0.78
C TRP A 9 -20.70 4.17 -0.03
N LEU A 10 -19.68 3.54 0.54
CA LEU A 10 -19.86 2.35 1.37
C LEU A 10 -20.71 2.65 2.60
N ILE A 11 -20.49 3.78 3.28
CA ILE A 11 -21.37 4.22 4.37
C ILE A 11 -22.82 4.27 3.89
N SER A 12 -23.07 4.91 2.74
CA SER A 12 -24.44 5.09 2.22
C SER A 12 -25.15 3.77 1.85
N LYS A 13 -24.40 2.70 1.56
CA LYS A 13 -24.94 1.42 1.06
C LYS A 13 -24.78 0.25 2.02
N SER A 14 -23.74 0.23 2.83
CA SER A 14 -23.34 -0.95 3.59
C SER A 14 -23.52 -0.84 5.10
N MET A 15 -23.97 0.28 5.62
CA MET A 15 -24.20 0.41 7.08
C MET A 15 -25.20 -0.61 7.62
N ASN A 16 -26.17 -1.00 6.79
CA ASN A 16 -27.18 -1.99 7.11
C ASN A 16 -26.92 -3.37 6.52
N ASP A 17 -25.84 -3.52 5.73
CA ASP A 17 -25.47 -4.78 5.07
C ASP A 17 -24.01 -5.15 5.41
N ILE A 18 -23.87 -6.04 6.40
CA ILE A 18 -22.56 -6.53 6.87
C ILE A 18 -21.77 -7.21 5.72
N SER A 19 -22.48 -7.84 4.77
CA SER A 19 -21.82 -8.52 3.67
C SER A 19 -21.01 -7.59 2.79
N LEU A 20 -21.47 -6.37 2.56
CA LEU A 20 -20.79 -5.39 1.73
C LEU A 20 -19.54 -4.80 2.41
N ARG A 21 -19.59 -4.56 3.73
CA ARG A 21 -18.47 -3.89 4.44
C ARG A 21 -17.24 -4.78 4.63
N ASN A 22 -17.41 -6.11 4.55
CA ASN A 22 -16.32 -7.08 4.75
C ASN A 22 -16.11 -7.99 3.54
N SER A 23 -16.53 -7.59 2.37
CA SER A 23 -16.45 -8.44 1.17
C SER A 23 -15.74 -7.73 0.02
N GLN A 24 -15.21 -8.53 -0.89
CA GLN A 24 -14.69 -8.03 -2.15
C GLN A 24 -15.81 -7.36 -2.97
N ALA A 25 -17.02 -7.90 -2.97
CA ALA A 25 -18.14 -7.33 -3.71
C ALA A 25 -18.47 -5.89 -3.30
N GLY A 26 -18.37 -5.57 -1.99
CA GLY A 26 -18.54 -4.20 -1.51
C GLY A 26 -17.43 -3.28 -1.99
N PHE A 27 -16.18 -3.71 -1.92
CA PHE A 27 -15.04 -2.97 -2.43
C PHE A 27 -15.11 -2.77 -3.95
N ASP A 28 -15.33 -3.82 -4.72
CA ASP A 28 -15.44 -3.75 -6.18
C ASP A 28 -16.55 -2.79 -6.61
N SER A 29 -17.71 -2.84 -5.95
CA SER A 29 -18.82 -1.95 -6.25
C SER A 29 -18.47 -0.48 -6.10
N CYS A 30 -17.77 -0.08 -5.05
CA CYS A 30 -17.38 1.32 -4.86
C CYS A 30 -16.20 1.72 -5.76
N ALA A 31 -15.24 0.82 -6.00
CA ALA A 31 -14.06 1.07 -6.84
C ALA A 31 -14.48 1.26 -8.31
N TRP A 32 -15.22 0.31 -8.88
CA TRP A 32 -15.70 0.38 -10.26
C TRP A 32 -16.66 1.55 -10.49
N ARG A 33 -17.59 1.80 -9.56
CA ARG A 33 -18.48 2.95 -9.68
C ARG A 33 -17.69 4.24 -9.82
N LYS A 34 -16.66 4.44 -9.00
CA LYS A 34 -15.87 5.66 -9.05
C LYS A 34 -15.02 5.75 -10.30
N LEU A 35 -14.40 4.66 -10.71
CA LEU A 35 -13.57 4.60 -11.92
C LEU A 35 -14.37 4.91 -13.18
N LEU A 36 -15.63 4.43 -13.27
CA LEU A 36 -16.47 4.55 -14.47
C LEU A 36 -17.26 5.86 -14.52
N ASN A 37 -17.68 6.40 -13.38
CA ASN A 37 -18.63 7.52 -13.34
C ASN A 37 -18.04 8.83 -12.81
N SER A 38 -16.78 8.86 -12.41
CA SER A 38 -16.17 10.09 -11.89
C SER A 38 -15.87 11.07 -13.02
N PRO A 39 -16.20 12.37 -12.88
CA PRO A 39 -15.89 13.38 -13.90
C PRO A 39 -14.40 13.68 -14.04
N ASP A 40 -13.58 13.36 -13.00
CA ASP A 40 -12.14 13.58 -12.96
C ASP A 40 -11.37 12.35 -13.44
N THR A 41 -11.60 11.93 -14.67
CA THR A 41 -11.08 10.69 -15.26
C THR A 41 -9.55 10.55 -15.17
N LEU A 42 -8.80 11.64 -15.35
CA LEU A 42 -7.35 11.60 -15.21
C LEU A 42 -6.91 11.22 -13.79
N ARG A 43 -7.54 11.83 -12.77
CA ARG A 43 -7.27 11.50 -11.38
C ARG A 43 -7.54 10.02 -11.10
N GLN A 44 -8.66 9.50 -11.60
CA GLN A 44 -8.99 8.08 -11.38
C GLN A 44 -8.00 7.13 -12.06
N ARG A 45 -7.50 7.48 -13.25
CA ARG A 45 -6.47 6.68 -13.94
C ARG A 45 -5.13 6.70 -13.22
N ILE A 46 -4.70 7.87 -12.73
CA ILE A 46 -3.46 7.97 -11.93
C ILE A 46 -3.61 7.20 -10.62
N THR A 47 -4.78 7.30 -9.96
CA THR A 47 -5.07 6.52 -8.75
C THR A 47 -4.99 5.02 -9.02
N LEU A 48 -5.54 4.55 -10.13
CA LEU A 48 -5.45 3.15 -10.53
C LEU A 48 -3.98 2.74 -10.75
N ALA A 49 -3.21 3.52 -11.52
CA ALA A 49 -1.80 3.24 -11.75
C ALA A 49 -0.99 3.21 -10.45
N LEU A 50 -1.24 4.13 -9.51
CA LEU A 50 -0.61 4.10 -8.19
C LEU A 50 -1.00 2.86 -7.39
N SER A 51 -2.23 2.38 -7.50
CA SER A 51 -2.67 1.17 -6.83
C SER A 51 -2.07 -0.13 -7.38
N GLU A 52 -1.56 -0.11 -8.62
CA GLU A 52 -0.80 -1.22 -9.20
C GLU A 52 0.65 -1.26 -8.71
N ILE A 53 1.19 -0.11 -8.29
CA ILE A 53 2.54 0.01 -7.74
C ILE A 53 2.51 -0.19 -6.21
N LEU A 54 1.68 0.60 -5.52
CA LEU A 54 1.50 0.58 -4.07
C LEU A 54 0.34 -0.36 -3.72
N VAL A 55 0.53 -1.63 -4.04
CA VAL A 55 -0.54 -2.62 -4.09
C VAL A 55 -1.02 -3.06 -2.71
N ILE A 56 -2.32 -3.24 -2.58
CA ILE A 56 -2.96 -4.05 -1.54
C ILE A 56 -3.95 -5.02 -2.17
N SER A 57 -4.26 -6.11 -1.49
CA SER A 57 -5.34 -7.01 -1.88
C SER A 57 -6.35 -7.13 -0.76
N ILE A 58 -7.64 -7.00 -1.07
CA ILE A 58 -8.71 -7.16 -0.08
C ILE A 58 -8.68 -8.56 0.56
N ASN A 59 -8.27 -9.58 -0.19
CA ASN A 59 -8.12 -10.94 0.33
C ASN A 59 -6.95 -11.07 1.31
N GLY A 60 -5.93 -10.22 1.17
CA GLY A 60 -4.80 -10.14 2.11
C GLY A 60 -5.12 -9.39 3.40
N LEU A 61 -6.25 -8.67 3.48
CA LEU A 61 -6.67 -7.96 4.70
C LEU A 61 -7.36 -8.91 5.70
N VAL A 62 -6.74 -10.06 5.97
CA VAL A 62 -7.35 -11.17 6.73
C VAL A 62 -7.80 -10.80 8.13
N ASN A 63 -7.09 -9.92 8.82
CA ASN A 63 -7.39 -9.50 10.20
C ASN A 63 -8.06 -8.11 10.26
N GLY A 64 -8.77 -7.72 9.21
CA GLY A 64 -9.41 -6.41 9.09
C GLY A 64 -10.64 -6.16 9.99
N GLY A 65 -10.90 -7.04 10.95
CA GLY A 65 -11.95 -6.83 11.96
C GLY A 65 -13.37 -6.69 11.40
N GLY A 66 -13.65 -7.28 10.23
CA GLY A 66 -14.96 -7.16 9.58
C GLY A 66 -15.16 -5.90 8.73
N TRP A 67 -14.08 -5.16 8.45
CA TRP A 67 -14.11 -3.86 7.76
C TRP A 67 -13.18 -3.80 6.52
N LYS A 68 -12.90 -4.93 5.87
CA LYS A 68 -11.95 -5.03 4.75
C LYS A 68 -12.28 -4.09 3.60
N ALA A 69 -13.53 -4.02 3.17
CA ALA A 69 -13.96 -3.16 2.08
C ALA A 69 -13.73 -1.67 2.41
N PHE A 70 -13.99 -1.27 3.66
CA PHE A 70 -13.73 0.08 4.14
C PHE A 70 -12.23 0.40 4.20
N ALA A 71 -11.41 -0.53 4.69
CA ALA A 71 -9.96 -0.34 4.73
C ALA A 71 -9.39 -0.17 3.31
N ALA A 72 -9.81 -1.02 2.36
CA ALA A 72 -9.39 -0.92 0.97
C ALA A 72 -9.93 0.35 0.29
N ALA A 73 -11.18 0.74 0.54
CA ALA A 73 -11.78 1.95 0.01
C ALA A 73 -11.04 3.20 0.50
N ASN A 74 -10.76 3.29 1.81
CA ASN A 74 -10.00 4.39 2.41
C ASN A 74 -8.59 4.47 1.81
N TYR A 75 -7.97 3.32 1.56
CA TYR A 75 -6.65 3.27 0.94
C TYR A 75 -6.65 3.89 -0.47
N LEU A 76 -7.61 3.50 -1.33
CA LEU A 76 -7.75 4.11 -2.65
C LEU A 76 -8.12 5.59 -2.60
N ASP A 77 -8.96 6.01 -1.66
CA ASP A 77 -9.31 7.42 -1.47
C ASP A 77 -8.08 8.24 -1.01
N MET A 78 -7.20 7.65 -0.20
CA MET A 78 -5.92 8.24 0.19
C MET A 78 -4.98 8.38 -1.01
N LEU A 79 -4.84 7.35 -1.86
CA LEU A 79 -4.06 7.42 -3.10
C LEU A 79 -4.61 8.51 -4.02
N GLU A 80 -5.93 8.57 -4.20
CA GLU A 80 -6.61 9.58 -5.03
C GLU A 80 -6.36 11.02 -4.54
N ALA A 81 -6.43 11.23 -3.24
CA ALA A 81 -6.19 12.56 -2.67
C ALA A 81 -4.76 13.04 -2.89
N ASN A 82 -3.80 12.12 -3.06
CA ASN A 82 -2.37 12.43 -3.18
C ASN A 82 -1.77 12.13 -4.55
N CYS A 83 -2.57 11.74 -5.55
CA CYS A 83 -2.10 11.26 -6.84
C CYS A 83 -1.33 12.30 -7.69
N PHE A 84 -1.45 13.58 -7.40
CA PHE A 84 -0.68 14.68 -8.01
C PHE A 84 0.24 15.37 -7.01
N GLY A 85 0.42 14.79 -5.84
CA GLY A 85 1.26 15.32 -4.77
C GLY A 85 2.70 14.86 -4.82
N ASN A 86 3.41 15.07 -3.72
CA ASN A 86 4.78 14.60 -3.55
C ASN A 86 4.79 13.10 -3.23
N TYR A 87 5.66 12.34 -3.91
CA TYR A 87 5.73 10.90 -3.76
C TYR A 87 6.20 10.47 -2.35
N ARG A 88 7.12 11.21 -1.74
CA ARG A 88 7.57 10.94 -0.36
C ARG A 88 6.42 11.08 0.64
N ASP A 89 5.58 12.11 0.47
CA ASP A 89 4.42 12.32 1.35
C ASP A 89 3.38 11.20 1.14
N LEU A 90 3.23 10.74 -0.11
CA LEU A 90 2.40 9.60 -0.42
C LEU A 90 2.92 8.32 0.26
N LEU A 91 4.23 8.03 0.16
CA LEU A 91 4.84 6.87 0.83
C LEU A 91 4.66 6.92 2.35
N GLN A 92 4.78 8.10 2.97
CA GLN A 92 4.51 8.26 4.39
C GLN A 92 3.07 7.88 4.74
N LYS A 93 2.10 8.30 3.93
CA LYS A 93 0.69 7.94 4.13
C LYS A 93 0.42 6.46 3.89
N VAL A 94 1.08 5.86 2.93
CA VAL A 94 1.05 4.41 2.70
C VAL A 94 1.60 3.67 3.92
N SER A 95 2.74 4.10 4.45
CA SER A 95 3.39 3.50 5.63
C SER A 95 2.52 3.59 6.90
N THR A 96 1.65 4.58 7.00
CA THR A 96 0.74 4.76 8.15
C THR A 96 -0.68 4.25 7.87
N SER A 97 -0.91 3.66 6.71
CA SER A 97 -2.23 3.13 6.33
C SER A 97 -2.54 1.82 7.05
N SER A 98 -3.75 1.73 7.60
CA SER A 98 -4.25 0.48 8.21
C SER A 98 -4.36 -0.66 7.21
N ALA A 99 -4.70 -0.38 5.94
CA ALA A 99 -4.79 -1.40 4.90
C ALA A 99 -3.41 -1.99 4.58
N MET A 100 -2.39 -1.13 4.40
CA MET A 100 -1.03 -1.57 4.13
C MET A 100 -0.44 -2.34 5.31
N SER A 101 -0.67 -1.87 6.54
CA SER A 101 -0.17 -2.54 7.75
C SER A 101 -0.75 -3.95 7.97
N LEU A 102 -1.97 -4.17 7.47
CA LEU A 102 -2.58 -5.50 7.45
C LEU A 102 -2.06 -6.36 6.31
N TYR A 103 -1.91 -5.76 5.12
CA TYR A 103 -1.52 -6.47 3.91
C TYR A 103 -0.06 -6.94 3.95
N LEU A 104 0.86 -6.09 4.39
CA LEU A 104 2.28 -6.41 4.54
C LEU A 104 2.70 -6.69 6.00
N THR A 105 1.76 -7.12 6.82
CA THR A 105 1.93 -7.79 8.12
C THR A 105 2.63 -7.02 9.24
N PHE A 106 2.96 -5.72 9.05
CA PHE A 106 3.65 -4.97 10.10
C PHE A 106 2.72 -4.45 11.22
N ARG A 107 1.40 -4.61 11.08
CA ARG A 107 0.48 -4.36 12.20
C ARG A 107 0.77 -5.30 13.37
N GLY A 108 1.16 -4.73 14.48
CA GLY A 108 1.50 -5.49 15.68
C GLY A 108 2.94 -6.05 15.64
N ASN A 109 3.77 -5.54 14.74
CA ASN A 109 5.20 -5.85 14.75
C ASN A 109 5.80 -5.50 16.11
N THR A 110 6.74 -6.32 16.57
CA THR A 110 7.34 -6.18 17.89
C THR A 110 8.86 -6.14 17.79
N LYS A 111 9.47 -5.51 18.78
CA LYS A 111 10.92 -5.53 18.94
C LYS A 111 11.44 -6.96 19.09
N TYR A 112 12.74 -7.14 18.88
CA TYR A 112 13.43 -8.40 19.18
C TYR A 112 13.06 -8.91 20.56
N ASN A 113 12.62 -10.15 20.62
CA ASN A 113 12.29 -10.83 21.86
C ASN A 113 13.40 -11.82 22.23
N ALA A 114 14.21 -11.47 23.22
CA ALA A 114 15.36 -12.29 23.64
C ALA A 114 14.96 -13.68 24.21
N SER A 115 13.73 -13.84 24.71
CA SER A 115 13.27 -15.12 25.24
C SER A 115 12.83 -16.11 24.18
N THR A 116 12.32 -15.62 23.03
CA THR A 116 11.85 -16.46 21.92
C THR A 116 12.76 -16.42 20.69
N GLY A 117 13.70 -15.48 20.64
CA GLY A 117 14.54 -15.21 19.47
C GLY A 117 13.78 -14.53 18.32
N ALA A 118 12.52 -14.13 18.51
CA ALA A 118 11.72 -13.52 17.47
C ALA A 118 12.29 -12.16 17.07
N LEU A 119 12.44 -11.95 15.75
CA LEU A 119 12.86 -10.71 15.12
C LEU A 119 11.66 -9.90 14.66
N PRO A 120 11.79 -8.57 14.46
CA PRO A 120 10.78 -7.78 13.76
C PRO A 120 10.47 -8.36 12.37
N ASP A 121 9.21 -8.23 11.94
CA ASP A 121 8.79 -8.60 10.59
C ASP A 121 9.42 -7.63 9.56
N GLU A 122 10.12 -8.18 8.57
CA GLU A 122 10.85 -7.42 7.55
C GLU A 122 10.03 -7.18 6.28
N ASN A 123 8.84 -7.74 6.17
CA ASN A 123 8.08 -7.78 4.92
C ASN A 123 7.84 -6.37 4.35
N TYR A 124 7.28 -5.46 5.15
CA TYR A 124 7.04 -4.10 4.70
C TYR A 124 8.34 -3.32 4.42
N ALA A 125 9.37 -3.49 5.26
CA ALA A 125 10.65 -2.82 5.04
C ALA A 125 11.28 -3.22 3.70
N ARG A 126 11.20 -4.51 3.36
CA ARG A 126 11.66 -5.05 2.08
C ARG A 126 10.90 -4.46 0.90
N GLU A 127 9.57 -4.46 0.96
CA GLU A 127 8.74 -3.92 -0.11
C GLU A 127 8.91 -2.41 -0.27
N LEU A 128 9.07 -1.68 0.82
CA LEU A 128 9.32 -0.24 0.78
C LEU A 128 10.61 0.10 0.03
N MET A 129 11.68 -0.65 0.25
CA MET A 129 12.96 -0.43 -0.43
C MET A 129 12.95 -1.00 -1.85
N GLN A 130 12.43 -2.20 -2.04
CA GLN A 130 12.52 -2.94 -3.29
C GLN A 130 11.50 -2.47 -4.34
N LEU A 131 10.21 -2.43 -3.99
CA LEU A 131 9.13 -2.18 -4.95
C LEU A 131 8.61 -0.74 -4.91
N PHE A 132 8.65 -0.10 -3.73
CA PHE A 132 8.02 1.21 -3.57
C PHE A 132 9.00 2.38 -3.71
N SER A 133 10.33 2.14 -3.70
CA SER A 133 11.28 3.25 -3.79
C SER A 133 12.53 2.96 -4.64
N ILE A 134 13.61 2.44 -4.05
CA ILE A 134 14.94 2.49 -4.70
C ILE A 134 15.27 1.29 -5.59
N GLY A 135 14.55 0.16 -5.46
CA GLY A 135 14.84 -1.06 -6.22
C GLY A 135 16.07 -1.82 -5.73
N LEU A 136 16.33 -2.99 -6.30
CA LEU A 136 17.43 -3.87 -5.87
C LEU A 136 18.81 -3.40 -6.34
N LEU A 137 18.89 -2.86 -7.55
CA LEU A 137 20.16 -2.53 -8.21
C LEU A 137 20.29 -1.04 -8.48
N GLN A 138 21.48 -0.52 -8.34
CA GLN A 138 21.84 0.81 -8.82
C GLN A 138 21.78 0.82 -10.35
N LEU A 139 21.07 1.80 -10.91
CA LEU A 139 20.86 1.89 -12.35
C LEU A 139 21.53 3.15 -12.93
N ASN A 140 22.06 3.01 -14.12
CA ASN A 140 22.44 4.12 -14.97
C ASN A 140 21.19 4.86 -15.51
N PRO A 141 21.33 6.08 -16.04
CA PRO A 141 20.19 6.83 -16.59
C PRO A 141 19.44 6.12 -17.73
N ASP A 142 20.08 5.17 -18.42
CA ASP A 142 19.48 4.34 -19.46
C ASP A 142 18.79 3.06 -18.94
N GLY A 143 18.78 2.85 -17.61
CA GLY A 143 18.16 1.72 -16.95
C GLY A 143 19.05 0.45 -16.89
N THR A 144 20.29 0.50 -17.39
CA THR A 144 21.24 -0.61 -17.23
C THR A 144 21.82 -0.66 -15.82
N PRO A 145 22.12 -1.85 -15.26
CA PRO A 145 22.78 -1.95 -13.96
C PRO A 145 24.15 -1.25 -13.91
N VAL A 146 24.46 -0.62 -12.81
CA VAL A 146 25.80 -0.11 -12.53
C VAL A 146 26.72 -1.27 -12.20
N LEU A 147 27.83 -1.39 -12.93
CA LEU A 147 28.84 -2.42 -12.68
C LEU A 147 30.10 -1.82 -12.04
N ARG A 148 30.64 -2.51 -11.03
CA ARG A 148 31.98 -2.28 -10.49
C ARG A 148 32.75 -3.59 -10.57
N ASP A 149 33.86 -3.57 -11.26
CA ASP A 149 34.69 -4.78 -11.51
C ASP A 149 33.86 -5.95 -12.11
N GLY A 150 32.88 -5.62 -12.97
CA GLY A 150 31.99 -6.60 -13.61
C GLY A 150 30.86 -7.11 -12.73
N VAL A 151 30.68 -6.58 -11.52
CA VAL A 151 29.63 -6.98 -10.55
C VAL A 151 28.57 -5.90 -10.45
N GLU A 152 27.31 -6.31 -10.53
CA GLU A 152 26.15 -5.41 -10.31
C GLU A 152 26.15 -4.86 -8.88
N GLN A 153 25.83 -3.58 -8.77
CA GLN A 153 25.82 -2.90 -7.46
C GLN A 153 24.43 -2.89 -6.88
N GLU A 154 24.30 -3.42 -5.67
CA GLU A 154 23.06 -3.35 -4.89
C GLU A 154 22.81 -1.94 -4.35
N THR A 155 21.53 -1.57 -4.18
CA THR A 155 21.12 -0.28 -3.60
C THR A 155 21.11 -0.30 -2.08
N TYR A 156 20.88 -1.46 -1.48
CA TYR A 156 20.79 -1.68 -0.03
C TYR A 156 21.22 -3.10 0.32
N THR A 157 21.51 -3.32 1.57
CA THR A 157 21.93 -4.59 2.15
C THR A 157 20.83 -5.21 3.01
N LEU A 158 21.03 -6.45 3.47
CA LEU A 158 20.15 -7.09 4.44
C LEU A 158 20.11 -6.31 5.78
N ASP A 159 21.25 -5.72 6.20
CA ASP A 159 21.30 -4.92 7.41
C ASP A 159 20.44 -3.65 7.32
N ASP A 160 20.32 -3.05 6.14
CA ASP A 160 19.43 -1.92 5.91
C ASP A 160 17.97 -2.33 6.06
N ILE A 161 17.58 -3.50 5.52
CA ILE A 161 16.23 -4.05 5.68
C ILE A 161 15.92 -4.30 7.15
N THR A 162 16.80 -5.00 7.85
CA THR A 162 16.65 -5.32 9.28
C THR A 162 16.62 -4.04 10.12
N GLY A 163 17.43 -3.05 9.77
CA GLY A 163 17.42 -1.72 10.38
C GLY A 163 16.09 -1.00 10.20
N LEU A 164 15.55 -1.00 8.98
CA LEU A 164 14.27 -0.37 8.65
C LEU A 164 13.08 -1.09 9.29
N ALA A 165 13.10 -2.43 9.36
CA ALA A 165 12.05 -3.21 10.00
C ALA A 165 11.84 -2.87 11.50
N ARG A 166 12.85 -2.32 12.16
CA ARG A 166 12.74 -1.86 13.56
C ARG A 166 11.99 -0.54 13.71
N VAL A 167 11.71 0.15 12.61
CA VAL A 167 10.95 1.41 12.60
C VAL A 167 9.44 1.14 12.62
N PHE A 168 9.02 0.02 12.06
CA PHE A 168 7.64 -0.44 11.96
C PHE A 168 7.37 -1.55 12.97
#